data_e6b0f210e70cd70c80800990d9e51983
#
_entry.id   e6b0f210e70cd70c80800990d9e51983
#
_cell.length_a   1.000
_cell.length_b   1.000
_cell.length_c   1.000
_cell.angle_alpha   90.00
_cell.angle_beta   90.00
_cell.angle_gamma   90.00
#
_symmetry.space_group_name_H-M   'P 1'
#
loop_
_entity.id
_entity.type
_entity.pdbx_description
1 polymer ?
#
loop_
_entity_poly.entity_id
_entity_poly.type
_entity_poly.pdbx_seq_one_letter_code
_entity_poly.pdbx_strand_id
1 'polypeptide(L)'
;MPHYFSSNFTLGILGGGQLGKMLLTETRKFDITTKVLDPSADAPCHIACNTFVQGSLTDFDTVYRFGKEVDVLTIEIENVNVDAIKKLQSEGVKVYPTPQTIELIQNKATQKQFYATHNIPTAPFHRFESLANLQQAVANQEITLPFVWKSARFGYDGNGVKIVRQLPDLSLLPEGECIAENLVPFAKELAVIVARNVSGEATTYPVVEMEFHPEANQVEYVLCPARISEEIAQKARAIAVQVAQAFQVVGLLAVELFLTAEGEVLVNEVAPRPHNSGHYSIEAAYTNQFEQHLRAILDLPLGNTDSKVAGVMVNLVGAEGYQGDVIYENIEQILAMQGVTPHIYGKRETRPFRKMGHVTIVNKDIEKAQAIAEKVKQTIKVIATP
;
A
#
# COMPACT_ATOMS: atom_id res chain seq x y z
N MET A 1 5.04 -11.92 29.04
CA MET A 1 4.72 -11.60 27.64
C MET A 1 3.24 -11.85 27.42
N PRO A 2 2.54 -11.04 26.66
CA PRO A 2 1.15 -11.34 26.33
C PRO A 2 1.09 -12.67 25.57
N HIS A 3 0.08 -13.48 25.90
CA HIS A 3 -0.12 -14.76 25.21
C HIS A 3 -0.97 -14.53 23.96
N TYR A 4 -0.34 -14.14 22.85
CA TYR A 4 -1.03 -13.84 21.58
C TYR A 4 -1.78 -15.04 20.99
N PHE A 5 -1.35 -16.25 21.32
CA PHE A 5 -2.02 -17.51 20.93
C PHE A 5 -2.88 -18.01 22.09
N SER A 6 -3.85 -17.22 22.49
CA SER A 6 -4.79 -17.55 23.57
C SER A 6 -6.19 -17.12 23.20
N SER A 7 -7.19 -17.81 23.74
CA SER A 7 -8.62 -17.49 23.53
C SER A 7 -9.04 -16.12 24.07
N ASN A 8 -8.18 -15.45 24.84
CA ASN A 8 -8.45 -14.14 25.43
C ASN A 8 -7.79 -12.98 24.66
N PHE A 9 -7.03 -13.27 23.58
CA PHE A 9 -6.38 -12.24 22.78
C PHE A 9 -7.26 -11.85 21.58
N THR A 10 -7.40 -10.55 21.33
CA THR A 10 -8.15 -10.00 20.20
C THR A 10 -7.32 -8.98 19.43
N LEU A 11 -7.19 -9.20 18.12
CA LEU A 11 -6.61 -8.24 17.17
C LEU A 11 -7.71 -7.37 16.56
N GLY A 12 -7.59 -6.05 16.72
CA GLY A 12 -8.44 -5.06 16.05
C GLY A 12 -7.84 -4.60 14.72
N ILE A 13 -8.67 -4.44 13.72
CA ILE A 13 -8.26 -3.93 12.39
C ILE A 13 -9.17 -2.75 12.03
N LEU A 14 -8.58 -1.58 11.77
CA LEU A 14 -9.27 -0.42 11.23
C LEU A 14 -9.20 -0.45 9.71
N GLY A 15 -10.37 -0.56 9.08
CA GLY A 15 -10.55 -0.83 7.67
C GLY A 15 -10.85 -2.29 7.38
N GLY A 16 -11.89 -2.53 6.59
CA GLY A 16 -12.39 -3.86 6.25
C GLY A 16 -12.23 -4.21 4.77
N GLY A 17 -11.33 -3.56 4.06
CA GLY A 17 -11.08 -3.76 2.63
C GLY A 17 -10.33 -5.05 2.30
N GLN A 18 -9.76 -5.08 1.11
CA GLN A 18 -9.06 -6.28 0.60
C GLN A 18 -7.79 -6.64 1.38
N LEU A 19 -7.05 -5.65 1.89
CA LEU A 19 -5.82 -5.91 2.64
C LEU A 19 -6.15 -6.56 3.98
N GLY A 20 -7.17 -6.05 4.68
CA GLY A 20 -7.72 -6.66 5.88
C GLY A 20 -8.22 -8.08 5.63
N LYS A 21 -8.96 -8.32 4.53
CA LYS A 21 -9.44 -9.67 4.17
C LYS A 21 -8.28 -10.66 3.99
N MET A 22 -7.21 -10.26 3.29
CA MET A 22 -6.03 -11.12 3.12
C MET A 22 -5.25 -11.30 4.42
N LEU A 23 -5.20 -10.27 5.30
CA LEU A 23 -4.62 -10.41 6.63
C LEU A 23 -5.40 -11.41 7.48
N LEU A 24 -6.73 -11.42 7.39
CA LEU A 24 -7.58 -12.39 8.08
C LEU A 24 -7.31 -13.84 7.68
N THR A 25 -6.81 -14.12 6.48
CA THR A 25 -6.39 -15.47 6.08
C THR A 25 -5.26 -15.97 6.98
N GLU A 26 -4.30 -15.11 7.31
CA GLU A 26 -3.20 -15.47 8.20
C GLU A 26 -3.63 -15.52 9.67
N THR A 27 -4.55 -14.66 10.11
CA THR A 27 -5.09 -14.75 11.47
C THR A 27 -5.84 -16.05 11.71
N ARG A 28 -6.54 -16.59 10.69
CA ARG A 28 -7.20 -17.92 10.77
C ARG A 28 -6.18 -19.05 10.91
N LYS A 29 -5.05 -18.97 10.21
CA LYS A 29 -3.96 -19.92 10.31
C LYS A 29 -3.40 -20.04 11.74
N PHE A 30 -3.40 -18.95 12.49
CA PHE A 30 -2.90 -18.87 13.87
C PHE A 30 -4.00 -18.88 14.94
N ASP A 31 -5.26 -19.07 14.54
CA ASP A 31 -6.44 -19.03 15.44
C ASP A 31 -6.55 -17.75 16.29
N ILE A 32 -6.18 -16.63 15.70
CA ILE A 32 -6.26 -15.31 16.34
C ILE A 32 -7.68 -14.77 16.22
N THR A 33 -8.30 -14.42 17.35
CA THR A 33 -9.58 -13.72 17.36
C THR A 33 -9.42 -12.31 16.78
N THR A 34 -10.34 -11.94 15.88
CA THR A 34 -10.28 -10.67 15.15
C THR A 34 -11.56 -9.86 15.26
N LYS A 35 -11.41 -8.55 15.38
CA LYS A 35 -12.46 -7.56 15.31
C LYS A 35 -12.12 -6.53 14.24
N VAL A 36 -13.07 -6.21 13.34
CA VAL A 36 -12.86 -5.29 12.22
C VAL A 36 -13.86 -4.16 12.28
N LEU A 37 -13.39 -2.92 12.07
CA LEU A 37 -14.22 -1.73 11.93
C LEU A 37 -14.15 -1.23 10.49
N ASP A 38 -15.31 -1.05 9.84
CA ASP A 38 -15.40 -0.45 8.51
C ASP A 38 -16.74 0.28 8.32
N PRO A 39 -16.81 1.39 7.56
CA PRO A 39 -18.06 2.09 7.30
C PRO A 39 -19.04 1.31 6.41
N SER A 40 -18.57 0.39 5.57
CA SER A 40 -19.39 -0.40 4.65
C SER A 40 -19.83 -1.71 5.29
N ALA A 41 -21.13 -1.97 5.33
CA ALA A 41 -21.66 -3.27 5.77
C ALA A 41 -21.21 -4.43 4.85
N ASP A 42 -20.92 -4.14 3.57
CA ASP A 42 -20.46 -5.09 2.56
C ASP A 42 -18.92 -5.11 2.44
N ALA A 43 -18.21 -4.70 3.49
CA ALA A 43 -16.75 -4.70 3.47
C ALA A 43 -16.19 -6.12 3.28
N PRO A 44 -15.13 -6.31 2.46
CA PRO A 44 -14.51 -7.61 2.19
C PRO A 44 -14.17 -8.46 3.43
N CYS A 45 -13.85 -7.84 4.54
CA CYS A 45 -13.54 -8.51 5.80
C CYS A 45 -14.74 -9.15 6.50
N HIS A 46 -15.95 -8.72 6.19
CA HIS A 46 -17.16 -9.16 6.92
C HIS A 46 -17.32 -10.68 6.90
N ILE A 47 -16.93 -11.33 5.82
CA ILE A 47 -17.04 -12.80 5.66
C ILE A 47 -16.01 -13.59 6.49
N ALA A 48 -14.95 -12.95 6.98
CA ALA A 48 -13.76 -13.65 7.50
C ALA A 48 -13.35 -13.25 8.93
N CYS A 49 -13.85 -12.16 9.49
CA CYS A 49 -13.57 -11.75 10.87
C CYS A 49 -14.49 -12.46 11.88
N ASN A 50 -14.07 -12.52 13.15
CA ASN A 50 -14.93 -13.03 14.24
C ASN A 50 -16.04 -12.03 14.59
N THR A 51 -15.70 -10.75 14.62
CA THR A 51 -16.66 -9.67 14.92
C THR A 51 -16.47 -8.54 13.92
N PHE A 52 -17.54 -8.14 13.26
CA PHE A 52 -17.57 -6.99 12.38
C PHE A 52 -18.35 -5.85 13.04
N VAL A 53 -17.79 -4.65 13.02
CA VAL A 53 -18.42 -3.42 13.54
C VAL A 53 -18.56 -2.44 12.38
N GLN A 54 -19.79 -2.06 12.07
CA GLN A 54 -20.02 -1.01 11.08
C GLN A 54 -19.88 0.36 11.74
N GLY A 55 -18.99 1.22 11.21
CA GLY A 55 -18.78 2.57 11.74
C GLY A 55 -17.69 3.34 11.03
N SER A 56 -17.66 4.64 11.25
CA SER A 56 -16.68 5.55 10.63
C SER A 56 -15.29 5.36 11.21
N LEU A 57 -14.29 5.25 10.31
CA LEU A 57 -12.87 5.19 10.67
C LEU A 57 -12.30 6.57 11.07
N THR A 58 -13.00 7.66 10.75
CA THR A 58 -12.57 9.03 11.03
C THR A 58 -13.31 9.68 12.20
N ASP A 59 -14.31 8.99 12.76
CA ASP A 59 -15.03 9.44 13.95
C ASP A 59 -14.28 9.01 15.22
N PHE A 60 -13.99 9.99 16.09
CA PHE A 60 -13.21 9.75 17.31
C PHE A 60 -13.88 8.72 18.24
N ASP A 61 -15.17 8.90 18.56
CA ASP A 61 -15.85 8.06 19.53
C ASP A 61 -16.03 6.63 19.04
N THR A 62 -16.25 6.45 17.74
CA THR A 62 -16.38 5.14 17.11
C THR A 62 -15.06 4.37 17.15
N VAL A 63 -13.94 5.00 16.73
CA VAL A 63 -12.60 4.38 16.76
C VAL A 63 -12.17 4.11 18.20
N TYR A 64 -12.40 5.05 19.12
CA TYR A 64 -12.04 4.89 20.52
C TYR A 64 -12.78 3.73 21.18
N ARG A 65 -14.12 3.66 21.06
CA ARG A 65 -14.92 2.55 21.62
C ARG A 65 -14.49 1.20 21.04
N PHE A 66 -14.27 1.15 19.73
CA PHE A 66 -13.79 -0.07 19.07
C PHE A 66 -12.44 -0.53 19.63
N GLY A 67 -11.48 0.39 19.75
CA GLY A 67 -10.12 0.09 20.19
C GLY A 67 -10.02 -0.30 21.67
N LYS A 68 -10.99 0.10 22.52
CA LYS A 68 -11.04 -0.33 23.93
C LYS A 68 -11.34 -1.82 24.12
N GLU A 69 -11.80 -2.49 23.10
CA GLU A 69 -12.22 -3.89 23.15
C GLU A 69 -11.20 -4.84 22.47
N VAL A 70 -9.97 -4.36 22.19
CA VAL A 70 -8.92 -5.15 21.56
C VAL A 70 -7.58 -4.97 22.28
N ASP A 71 -6.70 -5.96 22.19
CA ASP A 71 -5.37 -5.94 22.81
C ASP A 71 -4.32 -5.27 21.93
N VAL A 72 -4.41 -5.51 20.62
CA VAL A 72 -3.56 -4.89 19.58
C VAL A 72 -4.47 -4.32 18.51
N LEU A 73 -4.18 -3.10 18.08
CA LEU A 73 -4.88 -2.40 17.01
C LEU A 73 -3.93 -2.19 15.81
N THR A 74 -4.37 -2.57 14.62
CA THR A 74 -3.67 -2.29 13.36
C THR A 74 -4.60 -1.64 12.34
N ILE A 75 -4.05 -1.20 11.22
CA ILE A 75 -4.78 -0.55 10.14
C ILE A 75 -4.64 -1.30 8.83
N GLU A 76 -5.64 -1.24 7.96
CA GLU A 76 -5.52 -1.61 6.55
C GLU A 76 -5.57 -0.41 5.60
N ILE A 77 -5.90 0.76 6.14
CA ILE A 77 -5.99 2.03 5.43
C ILE A 77 -5.52 3.18 6.34
N GLU A 78 -4.84 4.18 5.77
CA GLU A 78 -4.26 5.30 6.52
C GLU A 78 -5.29 6.35 6.96
N ASN A 79 -6.47 6.40 6.31
CA ASN A 79 -7.51 7.38 6.62
C ASN A 79 -8.30 7.00 7.88
N VAL A 80 -7.68 7.15 9.04
CA VAL A 80 -8.22 6.83 10.37
C VAL A 80 -8.10 8.02 11.31
N ASN A 81 -8.91 8.04 12.39
CA ASN A 81 -8.84 9.10 13.39
C ASN A 81 -7.62 8.91 14.30
N VAL A 82 -6.59 9.74 14.07
CA VAL A 82 -5.30 9.65 14.80
C VAL A 82 -5.45 10.04 16.26
N ASP A 83 -6.31 10.98 16.60
CA ASP A 83 -6.48 11.42 18.00
C ASP A 83 -7.11 10.33 18.87
N ALA A 84 -8.08 9.59 18.33
CA ALA A 84 -8.64 8.40 19.00
C ALA A 84 -7.55 7.33 19.23
N ILE A 85 -6.69 7.10 18.22
CA ILE A 85 -5.60 6.13 18.30
C ILE A 85 -4.54 6.57 19.33
N LYS A 86 -4.18 7.87 19.37
CA LYS A 86 -3.28 8.44 20.39
C LYS A 86 -3.84 8.23 21.81
N LYS A 87 -5.15 8.45 21.97
CA LYS A 87 -5.83 8.24 23.26
C LYS A 87 -5.78 6.77 23.68
N LEU A 88 -6.10 5.84 22.77
CA LEU A 88 -6.00 4.40 23.01
C LEU A 88 -4.59 3.98 23.43
N GLN A 89 -3.57 4.44 22.71
CA GLN A 89 -2.17 4.16 23.05
C GLN A 89 -1.80 4.69 24.43
N SER A 90 -2.25 5.90 24.80
CA SER A 90 -2.00 6.48 26.13
C SER A 90 -2.67 5.69 27.26
N GLU A 91 -3.68 4.91 26.95
CA GLU A 91 -4.41 4.04 27.88
C GLU A 91 -3.94 2.58 27.87
N GLY A 92 -2.84 2.30 27.14
CA GLY A 92 -2.16 1.02 27.15
C GLY A 92 -2.55 0.05 26.03
N VAL A 93 -3.45 0.43 25.10
CA VAL A 93 -3.71 -0.36 23.89
C VAL A 93 -2.49 -0.32 22.99
N LYS A 94 -2.02 -1.47 22.51
CA LYS A 94 -0.92 -1.54 21.56
C LYS A 94 -1.41 -1.19 20.17
N VAL A 95 -0.83 -0.16 19.55
CA VAL A 95 -1.23 0.32 18.23
C VAL A 95 -0.06 0.27 17.28
N TYR A 96 -0.22 -0.43 16.16
CA TYR A 96 0.79 -0.57 15.12
C TYR A 96 0.19 -0.49 13.72
N PRO A 97 0.72 0.40 12.85
CA PRO A 97 1.82 1.36 13.11
C PRO A 97 1.45 2.37 14.19
N THR A 98 2.46 3.04 14.76
CA THR A 98 2.23 4.02 15.83
C THR A 98 1.41 5.22 15.33
N PRO A 99 0.64 5.89 16.21
CA PRO A 99 -0.10 7.10 15.82
C PRO A 99 0.78 8.16 15.17
N GLN A 100 2.02 8.31 15.62
CA GLN A 100 3.00 9.27 15.07
C GLN A 100 3.36 8.92 13.62
N THR A 101 3.55 7.64 13.34
CA THR A 101 3.81 7.16 11.97
C THR A 101 2.62 7.45 11.05
N ILE A 102 1.38 7.17 11.52
CA ILE A 102 0.16 7.41 10.74
C ILE A 102 -0.01 8.91 10.46
N GLU A 103 0.14 9.77 11.49
CA GLU A 103 0.01 11.22 11.36
C GLU A 103 1.00 11.81 10.34
N LEU A 104 2.26 11.32 10.39
CA LEU A 104 3.31 11.75 9.47
C LEU A 104 2.97 11.36 8.01
N ILE A 105 2.43 10.17 7.81
CA ILE A 105 2.09 9.66 6.46
C ILE A 105 0.81 10.31 5.92
N GLN A 106 -0.13 10.68 6.77
CA GLN A 106 -1.37 11.36 6.35
C GLN A 106 -1.13 12.76 5.73
N ASN A 107 0.07 13.35 5.89
CA ASN A 107 0.41 14.63 5.28
C ASN A 107 1.71 14.53 4.46
N LYS A 108 1.58 14.57 3.13
CA LYS A 108 2.70 14.47 2.18
C LYS A 108 3.73 15.61 2.35
N ALA A 109 3.31 16.81 2.73
CA ALA A 109 4.21 17.92 2.96
C ALA A 109 5.10 17.70 4.21
N THR A 110 4.49 17.20 5.29
CA THR A 110 5.22 16.82 6.51
C THR A 110 6.13 15.61 6.24
N GLN A 111 5.64 14.62 5.49
CA GLN A 111 6.40 13.43 5.10
C GLN A 111 7.65 13.79 4.29
N LYS A 112 7.54 14.70 3.30
CA LYS A 112 8.69 15.14 2.51
C LYS A 112 9.69 15.93 3.35
N GLN A 113 9.22 16.78 4.25
CA GLN A 113 10.10 17.50 5.19
C GLN A 113 10.83 16.51 6.10
N PHE A 114 10.16 15.45 6.55
CA PHE A 114 10.77 14.38 7.33
C PHE A 114 11.89 13.68 6.54
N TYR A 115 11.68 13.37 5.26
CA TYR A 115 12.73 12.81 4.41
C TYR A 115 13.95 13.71 4.33
N ALA A 116 13.76 15.01 4.10
CA ALA A 116 14.85 15.97 4.04
C ALA A 116 15.63 16.03 5.37
N THR A 117 14.93 16.05 6.51
CA THR A 117 15.55 16.11 7.85
C THR A 117 16.37 14.85 8.18
N HIS A 118 15.98 13.69 7.64
CA HIS A 118 16.65 12.41 7.88
C HIS A 118 17.58 11.98 6.74
N ASN A 119 17.91 12.89 5.80
CA ASN A 119 18.77 12.64 4.64
C ASN A 119 18.28 11.42 3.80
N ILE A 120 16.96 11.22 3.70
CA ILE A 120 16.35 10.21 2.86
C ILE A 120 16.26 10.77 1.44
N PRO A 121 16.85 10.10 0.43
CA PRO A 121 16.85 10.59 -0.94
C PRO A 121 15.44 10.63 -1.51
N THR A 122 14.98 11.77 -1.98
CA THR A 122 13.67 11.98 -2.59
C THR A 122 13.76 13.09 -3.63
N ALA A 123 12.76 13.19 -4.52
CA ALA A 123 12.69 14.29 -5.47
C ALA A 123 12.74 15.65 -4.75
N PRO A 124 13.49 16.64 -5.25
CA PRO A 124 13.44 18.00 -4.73
C PRO A 124 12.01 18.53 -4.72
N PHE A 125 11.63 19.25 -3.67
CA PHE A 125 10.27 19.69 -3.46
C PHE A 125 10.17 21.06 -2.77
N HIS A 126 9.03 21.71 -2.97
CA HIS A 126 8.64 22.93 -2.28
C HIS A 126 7.26 22.75 -1.66
N ARG A 127 7.04 23.33 -0.47
CA ARG A 127 5.76 23.30 0.25
C ARG A 127 5.04 24.61 0.11
N PHE A 128 3.72 24.53 -0.06
CA PHE A 128 2.83 25.70 -0.18
C PHE A 128 1.62 25.53 0.72
N GLU A 129 1.30 26.57 1.49
CA GLU A 129 0.12 26.58 2.38
C GLU A 129 -1.19 26.69 1.59
N SER A 130 -1.12 27.19 0.34
CA SER A 130 -2.28 27.36 -0.53
C SER A 130 -1.90 27.28 -2.00
N LEU A 131 -2.88 27.01 -2.86
CA LEU A 131 -2.71 27.07 -4.31
C LEU A 131 -2.26 28.46 -4.77
N ALA A 132 -2.77 29.55 -4.15
CA ALA A 132 -2.38 30.90 -4.47
C ALA A 132 -0.87 31.15 -4.26
N ASN A 133 -0.29 30.62 -3.18
CA ASN A 133 1.14 30.71 -2.92
C ASN A 133 1.96 29.97 -3.98
N LEU A 134 1.52 28.79 -4.41
CA LEU A 134 2.13 28.06 -5.52
C LEU A 134 2.06 28.84 -6.83
N GLN A 135 0.90 29.38 -7.18
CA GLN A 135 0.72 30.18 -8.38
C GLN A 135 1.64 31.43 -8.39
N GLN A 136 1.79 32.09 -7.24
CA GLN A 136 2.71 33.20 -7.11
C GLN A 136 4.19 32.78 -7.28
N ALA A 137 4.59 31.63 -6.71
CA ALA A 137 5.95 31.12 -6.87
C ALA A 137 6.26 30.72 -8.33
N VAL A 138 5.28 30.18 -9.05
CA VAL A 138 5.41 29.90 -10.49
C VAL A 138 5.53 31.20 -11.29
N ALA A 139 4.71 32.22 -10.97
CA ALA A 139 4.77 33.54 -11.63
C ALA A 139 6.13 34.25 -11.38
N ASN A 140 6.72 34.07 -10.19
CA ASN A 140 8.04 34.58 -9.82
C ASN A 140 9.20 33.74 -10.40
N GLN A 141 8.93 32.65 -11.10
CA GLN A 141 9.94 31.69 -11.62
C GLN A 141 10.74 30.97 -10.51
N GLU A 142 10.22 30.90 -9.31
CA GLU A 142 10.79 30.12 -8.19
C GLU A 142 10.54 28.61 -8.40
N ILE A 143 9.44 28.29 -9.06
CA ILE A 143 9.07 26.93 -9.51
C ILE A 143 9.02 26.90 -11.03
N THR A 144 9.75 25.99 -11.63
CA THR A 144 9.80 25.83 -13.09
C THR A 144 8.92 24.67 -13.57
N LEU A 145 8.29 24.83 -14.72
CA LEU A 145 7.53 23.79 -15.41
C LEU A 145 8.46 22.87 -16.21
N PRO A 146 8.14 21.57 -16.32
CA PRO A 146 7.06 20.85 -15.64
C PRO A 146 7.41 20.45 -14.23
N PHE A 147 6.41 20.31 -13.38
CA PHE A 147 6.55 19.77 -12.03
C PHE A 147 5.36 18.86 -11.65
N VAL A 148 5.49 18.08 -10.57
CA VAL A 148 4.41 17.25 -10.02
C VAL A 148 3.78 17.98 -8.84
N TRP A 149 2.51 18.34 -8.97
CA TRP A 149 1.69 18.83 -7.87
C TRP A 149 1.10 17.65 -7.09
N LYS A 150 1.18 17.70 -5.75
CA LYS A 150 0.51 16.74 -4.88
C LYS A 150 -0.24 17.50 -3.77
N SER A 151 -1.50 17.12 -3.54
CA SER A 151 -2.24 17.57 -2.35
C SER A 151 -1.51 17.09 -1.09
N ALA A 152 -1.38 17.93 -0.08
CA ALA A 152 -0.74 17.55 1.18
C ALA A 152 -1.54 16.47 1.92
N ARG A 153 -2.87 16.49 1.81
CA ARG A 153 -3.78 15.54 2.49
C ARG A 153 -4.74 14.90 1.49
N PHE A 154 -5.28 13.72 1.85
CA PHE A 154 -6.35 13.02 1.13
C PHE A 154 -6.02 12.55 -0.30
N GLY A 155 -4.74 12.40 -0.66
CA GLY A 155 -4.32 11.79 -1.93
C GLY A 155 -4.07 10.29 -1.77
N TYR A 156 -4.72 9.47 -2.62
CA TYR A 156 -4.52 8.02 -2.70
C TYR A 156 -4.78 7.50 -4.13
N ASP A 157 -4.14 6.40 -4.52
CA ASP A 157 -4.32 5.75 -5.83
C ASP A 157 -4.34 6.75 -7.01
N GLY A 158 -3.36 7.68 -7.06
CA GLY A 158 -3.25 8.71 -8.11
C GLY A 158 -4.20 9.91 -7.94
N ASN A 159 -5.17 9.86 -7.02
CA ASN A 159 -5.99 11.02 -6.67
C ASN A 159 -5.16 12.02 -5.85
N GLY A 160 -5.27 13.31 -6.20
CA GLY A 160 -4.48 14.37 -5.54
C GLY A 160 -3.04 14.45 -6.04
N VAL A 161 -2.72 13.89 -7.23
CA VAL A 161 -1.44 14.05 -7.93
C VAL A 161 -1.71 14.53 -9.36
N LYS A 162 -1.02 15.57 -9.81
CA LYS A 162 -1.10 16.07 -11.19
C LYS A 162 0.25 16.53 -11.70
N ILE A 163 0.59 16.19 -12.93
CA ILE A 163 1.75 16.76 -13.62
C ILE A 163 1.30 18.10 -14.21
N VAL A 164 1.90 19.18 -13.76
CA VAL A 164 1.69 20.54 -14.27
C VAL A 164 2.69 20.81 -15.36
N ARG A 165 2.23 20.88 -16.62
CA ARG A 165 3.09 21.04 -17.79
C ARG A 165 3.09 22.48 -18.33
N GLN A 166 2.01 23.19 -18.11
CA GLN A 166 1.78 24.54 -18.62
C GLN A 166 0.95 25.37 -17.64
N LEU A 167 1.03 26.70 -17.74
CA LEU A 167 0.37 27.61 -16.81
C LEU A 167 -1.16 27.38 -16.66
N PRO A 168 -1.93 27.07 -17.74
CA PRO A 168 -3.36 26.78 -17.61
C PRO A 168 -3.68 25.59 -16.68
N ASP A 169 -2.76 24.63 -16.53
CA ASP A 169 -2.98 23.46 -15.67
C ASP A 169 -3.15 23.86 -14.20
N LEU A 170 -2.56 24.99 -13.78
CA LEU A 170 -2.67 25.52 -12.42
C LEU A 170 -4.11 25.83 -12.00
N SER A 171 -4.95 26.27 -12.95
CA SER A 171 -6.36 26.57 -12.67
C SER A 171 -7.22 25.34 -12.41
N LEU A 172 -6.70 24.15 -12.74
CA LEU A 172 -7.39 22.87 -12.55
C LEU A 172 -7.00 22.19 -11.21
N LEU A 173 -6.10 22.80 -10.44
CA LEU A 173 -5.65 22.27 -9.16
C LEU A 173 -6.63 22.63 -8.05
N PRO A 174 -6.90 21.69 -7.11
CA PRO A 174 -7.70 21.99 -5.93
C PRO A 174 -7.02 22.99 -5.00
N GLU A 175 -7.83 23.78 -4.29
CA GLU A 175 -7.36 24.63 -3.19
C GLU A 175 -6.82 23.82 -2.01
N GLY A 176 -5.87 24.40 -1.27
CA GLY A 176 -5.34 23.85 -0.02
C GLY A 176 -3.82 23.70 0.01
N GLU A 177 -3.33 23.17 1.12
CA GLU A 177 -1.91 22.85 1.31
C GLU A 177 -1.45 21.82 0.27
N CYS A 178 -0.31 22.09 -0.37
CA CYS A 178 0.23 21.23 -1.42
C CYS A 178 1.75 21.25 -1.46
N ILE A 179 2.32 20.36 -2.25
CA ILE A 179 3.73 20.35 -2.60
C ILE A 179 3.89 20.39 -4.12
N ALA A 180 4.96 21.04 -4.57
CA ALA A 180 5.46 20.93 -5.93
C ALA A 180 6.78 20.16 -5.89
N GLU A 181 6.85 19.03 -6.59
CA GLU A 181 8.05 18.20 -6.70
C GLU A 181 8.62 18.30 -8.10
N ASN A 182 9.94 18.27 -8.22
CA ASN A 182 10.56 18.15 -9.53
C ASN A 182 10.07 16.86 -10.19
N LEU A 183 9.72 16.97 -11.48
CA LEU A 183 9.38 15.80 -12.27
C LEU A 183 10.64 14.93 -12.48
N VAL A 184 10.67 13.77 -11.85
CA VAL A 184 11.80 12.81 -11.98
C VAL A 184 11.67 12.03 -13.29
N PRO A 185 12.68 12.09 -14.18
CA PRO A 185 12.73 11.25 -15.37
C PRO A 185 13.19 9.84 -14.96
N PHE A 186 12.32 9.05 -14.37
CA PHE A 186 12.65 7.70 -13.95
C PHE A 186 12.62 6.70 -15.10
N ALA A 187 13.51 5.70 -15.04
CA ALA A 187 13.53 4.57 -15.97
C ALA A 187 12.63 3.43 -15.48
N LYS A 188 12.49 3.27 -14.15
CA LYS A 188 11.66 2.23 -13.54
C LYS A 188 11.05 2.73 -12.23
N GLU A 189 9.87 2.20 -11.92
CA GLU A 189 9.30 2.28 -10.58
C GLU A 189 9.55 0.97 -9.83
N LEU A 190 10.08 1.08 -8.62
CA LEU A 190 10.43 -0.03 -7.76
C LEU A 190 9.66 0.05 -6.46
N ALA A 191 9.54 -1.08 -5.76
CA ALA A 191 9.10 -1.07 -4.37
C ALA A 191 9.92 -2.06 -3.54
N VAL A 192 10.08 -1.72 -2.25
CA VAL A 192 10.64 -2.61 -1.23
C VAL A 192 9.71 -2.61 -0.04
N ILE A 193 9.32 -3.80 0.42
CA ILE A 193 8.61 -3.97 1.67
C ILE A 193 9.62 -4.28 2.77
N VAL A 194 9.58 -3.47 3.83
CA VAL A 194 10.34 -3.69 5.06
C VAL A 194 9.38 -4.17 6.14
N ALA A 195 9.72 -5.25 6.82
CA ALA A 195 9.08 -5.65 8.07
C ALA A 195 9.98 -5.27 9.24
N ARG A 196 9.42 -4.66 10.27
CA ARG A 196 10.14 -4.33 11.50
C ARG A 196 9.25 -4.64 12.70
N ASN A 197 9.76 -5.45 13.64
CA ASN A 197 9.01 -5.83 14.84
C ASN A 197 9.20 -4.80 15.99
N VAL A 198 8.50 -5.02 17.09
CA VAL A 198 8.55 -4.16 18.28
C VAL A 198 9.95 -4.13 18.89
N SER A 199 10.66 -5.26 18.87
CA SER A 199 12.05 -5.38 19.37
C SER A 199 13.07 -4.67 18.47
N GLY A 200 12.67 -4.19 17.28
CA GLY A 200 13.53 -3.45 16.36
C GLY A 200 14.24 -4.31 15.31
N GLU A 201 14.06 -5.64 15.32
CA GLU A 201 14.51 -6.49 14.23
C GLU A 201 13.83 -6.10 12.93
N ALA A 202 14.58 -6.03 11.83
CA ALA A 202 14.05 -5.66 10.52
C ALA A 202 14.55 -6.59 9.42
N THR A 203 13.68 -6.87 8.46
CA THR A 203 14.00 -7.61 7.23
C THR A 203 13.31 -6.98 6.03
N THR A 204 13.84 -7.23 4.83
CA THR A 204 13.26 -6.71 3.58
C THR A 204 12.85 -7.85 2.66
N TYR A 205 11.77 -7.67 1.94
CA TYR A 205 11.47 -8.49 0.75
C TYR A 205 12.42 -8.14 -0.40
N PRO A 206 12.56 -9.03 -1.39
CA PRO A 206 13.23 -8.68 -2.64
C PRO A 206 12.62 -7.42 -3.27
N VAL A 207 13.46 -6.65 -3.96
CA VAL A 207 12.98 -5.48 -4.72
C VAL A 207 12.06 -5.96 -5.84
N VAL A 208 10.91 -5.30 -5.97
CA VAL A 208 9.97 -5.54 -7.07
C VAL A 208 9.98 -4.38 -8.04
N GLU A 209 9.72 -4.68 -9.31
CA GLU A 209 9.47 -3.70 -10.36
C GLU A 209 7.96 -3.54 -10.54
N MET A 210 7.49 -2.30 -10.62
CA MET A 210 6.09 -1.98 -10.86
C MET A 210 5.93 -1.39 -12.25
N GLU A 211 5.04 -1.97 -13.04
CA GLU A 211 4.63 -1.45 -14.34
C GLU A 211 3.22 -0.86 -14.21
N PHE A 212 3.04 0.34 -14.73
CA PHE A 212 1.79 1.10 -14.61
C PHE A 212 1.00 1.09 -15.91
N HIS A 213 -0.31 1.08 -15.77
CA HIS A 213 -1.20 1.29 -16.91
C HIS A 213 -1.02 2.72 -17.43
N PRO A 214 -0.75 2.91 -18.74
CA PRO A 214 -0.33 4.21 -19.27
C PRO A 214 -1.40 5.32 -19.11
N GLU A 215 -2.68 4.97 -19.10
CA GLU A 215 -3.78 5.93 -19.01
C GLU A 215 -4.35 6.04 -17.59
N ALA A 216 -4.48 4.91 -16.88
CA ALA A 216 -5.11 4.88 -15.55
C ALA A 216 -4.17 5.29 -14.41
N ASN A 217 -2.86 5.42 -14.66
CA ASN A 217 -1.84 5.71 -13.64
C ASN A 217 -1.95 4.82 -12.39
N GLN A 218 -2.24 3.54 -12.61
CA GLN A 218 -2.35 2.50 -11.59
C GLN A 218 -1.40 1.35 -11.91
N VAL A 219 -0.85 0.73 -10.87
CA VAL A 219 -0.03 -0.47 -11.02
C VAL A 219 -0.81 -1.55 -11.76
N GLU A 220 -0.27 -2.02 -12.85
CA GLU A 220 -0.81 -3.10 -13.67
C GLU A 220 -0.12 -4.42 -13.35
N TYR A 221 1.21 -4.42 -13.34
CA TYR A 221 2.04 -5.58 -13.01
C TYR A 221 3.01 -5.26 -11.88
N VAL A 222 3.29 -6.26 -11.05
CA VAL A 222 4.40 -6.27 -10.09
C VAL A 222 5.24 -7.51 -10.36
N LEU A 223 6.52 -7.31 -10.67
CA LEU A 223 7.47 -8.37 -11.01
C LEU A 223 8.45 -8.58 -9.85
N CYS A 224 8.61 -9.79 -9.40
CA CYS A 224 9.59 -10.19 -8.39
C CYS A 224 10.43 -11.38 -8.90
N PRO A 225 11.77 -11.25 -8.92
CA PRO A 225 12.57 -10.06 -8.59
C PRO A 225 12.47 -8.97 -9.67
N ALA A 226 12.77 -7.72 -9.30
CA ALA A 226 12.91 -6.62 -10.25
C ALA A 226 14.05 -6.89 -11.25
N ARG A 227 13.88 -6.44 -12.49
CA ARG A 227 14.90 -6.56 -13.56
C ARG A 227 15.93 -5.43 -13.47
N ILE A 228 16.74 -5.47 -12.41
CA ILE A 228 17.78 -4.48 -12.08
C ILE A 228 19.07 -5.19 -11.65
N SER A 229 20.20 -4.46 -11.58
CA SER A 229 21.44 -5.01 -11.06
C SER A 229 21.37 -5.25 -9.54
N GLU A 230 22.16 -6.17 -9.03
CA GLU A 230 22.23 -6.42 -7.57
C GLU A 230 22.70 -5.18 -6.80
N GLU A 231 23.56 -4.35 -7.38
CA GLU A 231 24.00 -3.08 -6.78
C GLU A 231 22.81 -2.13 -6.53
N ILE A 232 21.94 -1.95 -7.54
CA ILE A 232 20.72 -1.15 -7.41
C ILE A 232 19.75 -1.77 -6.42
N ALA A 233 19.62 -3.10 -6.42
CA ALA A 233 18.76 -3.79 -5.47
C ALA A 233 19.24 -3.60 -4.02
N GLN A 234 20.55 -3.67 -3.76
CA GLN A 234 21.13 -3.40 -2.44
C GLN A 234 20.91 -1.96 -2.01
N LYS A 235 21.12 -0.98 -2.91
CA LYS A 235 20.86 0.44 -2.66
C LYS A 235 19.39 0.69 -2.32
N ALA A 236 18.45 0.11 -3.08
CA ALA A 236 17.02 0.24 -2.83
C ALA A 236 16.62 -0.33 -1.46
N ARG A 237 17.11 -1.53 -1.11
CA ARG A 237 16.87 -2.15 0.20
C ARG A 237 17.46 -1.31 1.35
N ALA A 238 18.67 -0.79 1.19
CA ALA A 238 19.31 0.04 2.20
C ALA A 238 18.51 1.32 2.47
N ILE A 239 18.05 2.01 1.42
CA ILE A 239 17.18 3.19 1.54
C ILE A 239 15.88 2.82 2.24
N ALA A 240 15.23 1.72 1.87
CA ALA A 240 13.97 1.30 2.48
C ALA A 240 14.12 0.99 3.98
N VAL A 241 15.23 0.35 4.39
CA VAL A 241 15.56 0.10 5.79
C VAL A 241 15.81 1.42 6.53
N GLN A 242 16.56 2.35 5.93
CA GLN A 242 16.76 3.69 6.50
C GLN A 242 15.44 4.41 6.76
N VAL A 243 14.51 4.36 5.79
CA VAL A 243 13.17 4.94 5.94
C VAL A 243 12.42 4.29 7.10
N ALA A 244 12.35 2.95 7.14
CA ALA A 244 11.64 2.21 8.18
C ALA A 244 12.22 2.48 9.60
N GLN A 245 13.53 2.63 9.71
CA GLN A 245 14.21 2.99 10.96
C GLN A 245 13.90 4.43 11.38
N ALA A 246 13.94 5.38 10.45
CA ALA A 246 13.64 6.79 10.73
C ALA A 246 12.19 6.95 11.21
N PHE A 247 11.24 6.28 10.58
CA PHE A 247 9.82 6.26 11.00
C PHE A 247 9.57 5.47 12.29
N GLN A 248 10.54 4.66 12.74
CA GLN A 248 10.36 3.70 13.83
C GLN A 248 9.11 2.82 13.64
N VAL A 249 8.82 2.47 12.39
CA VAL A 249 7.63 1.68 12.07
C VAL A 249 7.65 0.34 12.78
N VAL A 250 6.49 -0.11 13.24
CA VAL A 250 6.24 -1.48 13.67
C VAL A 250 5.15 -2.08 12.78
N GLY A 251 5.42 -3.24 12.21
CA GLY A 251 4.63 -3.82 11.15
C GLY A 251 5.36 -3.79 9.82
N LEU A 252 4.63 -3.59 8.74
CA LEU A 252 5.19 -3.40 7.40
C LEU A 252 5.28 -1.93 7.02
N LEU A 253 6.29 -1.62 6.24
CA LEU A 253 6.40 -0.38 5.48
C LEU A 253 6.70 -0.74 4.03
N ALA A 254 5.79 -0.44 3.13
CA ALA A 254 6.08 -0.46 1.70
C ALA A 254 6.71 0.89 1.32
N VAL A 255 7.85 0.85 0.64
CA VAL A 255 8.59 2.02 0.17
C VAL A 255 8.60 1.98 -1.34
N GLU A 256 7.92 2.93 -1.98
CA GLU A 256 7.93 3.11 -3.43
C GLU A 256 9.09 4.01 -3.83
N LEU A 257 9.79 3.62 -4.89
CA LEU A 257 11.05 4.20 -5.30
C LEU A 257 11.06 4.49 -6.81
N PHE A 258 11.64 5.61 -7.18
CA PHE A 258 12.02 5.87 -8.57
C PHE A 258 13.49 5.49 -8.79
N LEU A 259 13.74 4.75 -9.86
CA LEU A 259 15.09 4.50 -10.38
C LEU A 259 15.30 5.34 -11.62
N THR A 260 16.27 6.25 -11.60
CA THR A 260 16.63 7.07 -12.78
C THR A 260 17.54 6.30 -13.73
N ALA A 261 17.71 6.80 -14.94
CA ALA A 261 18.62 6.22 -15.93
C ALA A 261 20.10 6.26 -15.48
N GLU A 262 20.44 7.21 -14.61
CA GLU A 262 21.78 7.39 -14.01
C GLU A 262 22.03 6.47 -12.81
N GLY A 263 21.03 5.65 -12.41
CA GLY A 263 21.13 4.72 -11.27
C GLY A 263 20.88 5.39 -9.92
N GLU A 264 20.27 6.57 -9.88
CA GLU A 264 19.79 7.15 -8.65
C GLU A 264 18.49 6.44 -8.19
N VAL A 265 18.36 6.24 -6.88
CA VAL A 265 17.18 5.66 -6.26
C VAL A 265 16.59 6.69 -5.31
N LEU A 266 15.36 7.13 -5.58
CA LEU A 266 14.67 8.18 -4.86
C LEU A 266 13.36 7.67 -4.27
N VAL A 267 13.07 7.99 -3.00
CA VAL A 267 11.81 7.65 -2.36
C VAL A 267 10.69 8.53 -2.93
N ASN A 268 9.65 7.88 -3.46
CA ASN A 268 8.42 8.52 -3.91
C ASN A 268 7.44 8.67 -2.74
N GLU A 269 6.91 7.54 -2.23
CA GLU A 269 6.00 7.53 -1.09
C GLU A 269 6.11 6.24 -0.28
N VAL A 270 5.43 6.18 0.86
CA VAL A 270 5.40 5.00 1.74
C VAL A 270 3.98 4.67 2.19
N ALA A 271 3.75 3.38 2.48
CA ALA A 271 2.52 2.89 3.09
C ALA A 271 2.85 2.00 4.30
N PRO A 272 2.35 2.32 5.52
CA PRO A 272 2.73 1.64 6.76
C PRO A 272 1.83 0.42 7.05
N ARG A 273 1.61 -0.43 6.06
CA ARG A 273 0.70 -1.58 6.06
C ARG A 273 1.04 -2.55 4.93
N PRO A 274 0.40 -3.74 4.87
CA PRO A 274 0.46 -4.58 3.68
C PRO A 274 0.12 -3.77 2.41
N HIS A 275 0.81 -4.04 1.32
CA HIS A 275 0.74 -3.23 0.12
C HIS A 275 0.58 -4.07 -1.15
N ASN A 276 0.01 -3.47 -2.19
CA ASN A 276 -0.20 -4.11 -3.49
C ASN A 276 1.10 -4.70 -4.08
N SER A 277 2.22 -3.99 -3.94
CA SER A 277 3.53 -4.44 -4.40
C SER A 277 4.02 -5.74 -3.72
N GLY A 278 3.43 -6.13 -2.58
CA GLY A 278 3.77 -7.34 -1.84
C GLY A 278 2.82 -8.51 -2.08
N HIS A 279 1.77 -8.38 -2.91
CA HIS A 279 0.79 -9.46 -3.09
C HIS A 279 1.38 -10.71 -3.72
N TYR A 280 2.39 -10.57 -4.59
CA TYR A 280 3.12 -11.70 -5.15
C TYR A 280 3.68 -12.66 -4.08
N SER A 281 3.96 -12.14 -2.89
CA SER A 281 4.57 -12.90 -1.80
C SER A 281 3.68 -14.02 -1.27
N ILE A 282 2.36 -13.98 -1.50
CA ILE A 282 1.43 -15.00 -1.03
C ILE A 282 1.83 -16.37 -1.60
N GLU A 283 2.13 -16.46 -2.88
CA GLU A 283 2.54 -17.69 -3.54
C GLU A 283 4.06 -17.83 -3.68
N ALA A 284 4.77 -16.70 -3.88
CA ALA A 284 6.17 -16.74 -4.28
C ALA A 284 7.18 -16.68 -3.12
N ALA A 285 6.83 -16.15 -1.94
CA ALA A 285 7.76 -16.03 -0.81
C ALA A 285 7.62 -17.17 0.21
N TYR A 286 8.64 -17.37 1.07
CA TYR A 286 8.54 -18.33 2.20
C TYR A 286 7.53 -17.84 3.24
N THR A 287 7.61 -16.56 3.62
CA THR A 287 6.64 -15.88 4.49
C THR A 287 6.02 -14.76 3.71
N ASN A 288 4.70 -14.78 3.54
CA ASN A 288 4.02 -13.72 2.81
C ASN A 288 3.91 -12.43 3.66
N GLN A 289 3.64 -11.31 3.01
CA GLN A 289 3.57 -10.01 3.67
C GLN A 289 2.54 -9.95 4.81
N PHE A 290 1.43 -10.66 4.70
CA PHE A 290 0.35 -10.61 5.70
C PHE A 290 0.74 -11.37 6.98
N GLU A 291 1.33 -12.57 6.84
CA GLU A 291 1.92 -13.29 7.97
C GLU A 291 3.06 -12.48 8.60
N GLN A 292 3.90 -11.87 7.77
CA GLN A 292 5.02 -11.06 8.26
C GLN A 292 4.54 -9.82 9.03
N HIS A 293 3.42 -9.20 8.58
CA HIS A 293 2.81 -8.10 9.31
C HIS A 293 2.34 -8.53 10.70
N LEU A 294 1.66 -9.68 10.79
CA LEU A 294 1.24 -10.25 12.09
C LEU A 294 2.45 -10.53 12.99
N ARG A 295 3.50 -11.16 12.45
CA ARG A 295 4.71 -11.43 13.22
C ARG A 295 5.33 -10.14 13.76
N ALA A 296 5.41 -9.11 12.94
CA ALA A 296 5.99 -7.83 13.32
C ALA A 296 5.19 -7.11 14.41
N ILE A 297 3.86 -7.00 14.28
CA ILE A 297 3.01 -6.29 15.27
C ILE A 297 2.81 -7.08 16.57
N LEU A 298 3.03 -8.40 16.56
CA LEU A 298 2.94 -9.27 17.72
C LEU A 298 4.31 -9.57 18.34
N ASP A 299 5.38 -8.89 17.89
CA ASP A 299 6.76 -9.11 18.34
C ASP A 299 7.20 -10.57 18.29
N LEU A 300 6.75 -11.28 17.26
CA LEU A 300 7.18 -12.63 16.94
C LEU A 300 8.46 -12.60 16.09
N PRO A 301 9.25 -13.69 16.07
CA PRO A 301 10.39 -13.79 15.16
C PRO A 301 9.96 -13.55 13.71
N LEU A 302 10.66 -12.64 13.01
CA LEU A 302 10.39 -12.38 11.61
C LEU A 302 10.67 -13.63 10.76
N GLY A 303 9.80 -13.88 9.78
CA GLY A 303 9.95 -15.00 8.87
C GLY A 303 10.92 -14.70 7.74
N ASN A 304 11.37 -15.73 7.04
CA ASN A 304 12.19 -15.59 5.84
C ASN A 304 11.38 -14.94 4.72
N THR A 305 11.87 -13.82 4.19
CA THR A 305 11.24 -13.01 3.14
C THR A 305 11.71 -13.36 1.73
N ASP A 306 12.66 -14.30 1.58
CA ASP A 306 13.15 -14.71 0.28
C ASP A 306 12.04 -15.31 -0.59
N SER A 307 12.16 -15.12 -1.90
CA SER A 307 11.27 -15.76 -2.87
C SER A 307 11.71 -17.21 -3.12
N LYS A 308 10.74 -18.14 -3.06
CA LYS A 308 10.91 -19.54 -3.49
C LYS A 308 11.02 -19.68 -5.01
N VAL A 309 10.40 -18.74 -5.72
CA VAL A 309 10.22 -18.76 -7.16
C VAL A 309 9.96 -17.33 -7.64
N ALA A 310 10.23 -17.02 -8.89
CA ALA A 310 9.84 -15.73 -9.46
C ALA A 310 8.31 -15.62 -9.54
N GLY A 311 7.79 -14.42 -9.28
CA GLY A 311 6.36 -14.13 -9.27
C GLY A 311 6.02 -12.85 -10.02
N VAL A 312 4.90 -12.89 -10.74
CA VAL A 312 4.28 -11.70 -11.33
C VAL A 312 2.87 -11.58 -10.78
N MET A 313 2.55 -10.42 -10.25
CA MET A 313 1.19 -10.08 -9.83
C MET A 313 0.54 -9.17 -10.87
N VAL A 314 -0.70 -9.47 -11.23
CA VAL A 314 -1.54 -8.67 -12.14
C VAL A 314 -2.76 -8.17 -11.39
N ASN A 315 -3.03 -6.87 -11.40
CA ASN A 315 -4.26 -6.34 -10.84
C ASN A 315 -5.47 -6.66 -11.74
N LEU A 316 -6.55 -7.14 -11.13
CA LEU A 316 -7.85 -7.26 -11.77
C LEU A 316 -8.66 -5.99 -11.46
N VAL A 317 -8.92 -5.21 -12.50
CA VAL A 317 -9.65 -3.95 -12.38
C VAL A 317 -10.94 -4.00 -13.19
N GLY A 318 -11.95 -3.25 -12.75
CA GLY A 318 -13.20 -3.11 -13.50
C GLY A 318 -12.95 -2.54 -14.90
N ALA A 319 -13.55 -3.18 -15.89
CA ALA A 319 -13.41 -2.78 -17.29
C ALA A 319 -14.15 -1.46 -17.55
N GLU A 320 -13.65 -0.71 -18.53
CA GLU A 320 -14.31 0.53 -18.99
C GLU A 320 -15.70 0.23 -19.55
N GLY A 321 -16.62 1.14 -19.28
CA GLY A 321 -18.01 1.01 -19.71
C GLY A 321 -18.90 0.11 -18.85
N TYR A 322 -18.36 -0.50 -17.78
CA TYR A 322 -19.12 -1.36 -16.87
C TYR A 322 -19.20 -0.78 -15.46
N GLN A 323 -20.41 -0.74 -14.89
CA GLN A 323 -20.65 -0.35 -13.50
C GLN A 323 -21.86 -1.10 -12.94
N GLY A 324 -21.72 -1.71 -11.76
CA GLY A 324 -22.78 -2.49 -11.08
C GLY A 324 -22.25 -3.79 -10.49
N ASP A 325 -23.15 -4.75 -10.26
CA ASP A 325 -22.82 -6.05 -9.64
C ASP A 325 -21.76 -6.79 -10.48
N VAL A 326 -20.67 -7.21 -9.81
CA VAL A 326 -19.47 -7.72 -10.49
C VAL A 326 -19.65 -9.10 -11.09
N ILE A 327 -19.09 -9.30 -12.28
CA ILE A 327 -18.87 -10.60 -12.91
C ILE A 327 -17.37 -10.70 -13.28
N TYR A 328 -16.77 -11.85 -13.00
CA TYR A 328 -15.40 -12.21 -13.44
C TYR A 328 -15.53 -13.17 -14.63
N GLU A 329 -15.60 -12.61 -15.82
CA GLU A 329 -15.76 -13.36 -17.06
C GLU A 329 -14.49 -14.14 -17.39
N ASN A 330 -14.60 -15.42 -17.77
CA ASN A 330 -13.50 -16.33 -18.11
C ASN A 330 -12.55 -16.68 -16.95
N ILE A 331 -12.98 -16.55 -15.69
CA ILE A 331 -12.13 -16.90 -14.54
C ILE A 331 -11.73 -18.39 -14.56
N GLU A 332 -12.59 -19.29 -15.03
CA GLU A 332 -12.31 -20.72 -15.17
C GLU A 332 -11.18 -21.01 -16.15
N GLN A 333 -10.99 -20.16 -17.16
CA GLN A 333 -9.90 -20.32 -18.14
C GLN A 333 -8.54 -19.99 -17.52
N ILE A 334 -8.47 -18.96 -16.68
CA ILE A 334 -7.21 -18.64 -16.00
C ILE A 334 -6.90 -19.62 -14.87
N LEU A 335 -7.92 -20.20 -14.21
CA LEU A 335 -7.73 -21.27 -13.22
C LEU A 335 -7.14 -22.55 -13.82
N ALA A 336 -7.32 -22.78 -15.11
CA ALA A 336 -6.72 -23.90 -15.84
C ALA A 336 -5.22 -23.67 -16.20
N MET A 337 -4.70 -22.44 -16.02
CA MET A 337 -3.31 -22.14 -16.34
C MET A 337 -2.40 -22.53 -15.17
N GLN A 338 -1.29 -23.20 -15.48
CA GLN A 338 -0.33 -23.64 -14.45
C GLN A 338 0.39 -22.45 -13.80
N GLY A 339 0.46 -22.45 -12.46
CA GLY A 339 1.14 -21.43 -11.67
C GLY A 339 0.32 -20.13 -11.51
N VAL A 340 -0.96 -20.15 -11.88
CA VAL A 340 -1.87 -19.00 -11.79
C VAL A 340 -2.79 -19.14 -10.58
N THR A 341 -2.81 -18.14 -9.72
CA THR A 341 -3.67 -18.09 -8.52
C THR A 341 -4.41 -16.76 -8.45
N PRO A 342 -5.73 -16.73 -8.70
CA PRO A 342 -6.54 -15.52 -8.54
C PRO A 342 -6.94 -15.28 -7.08
N HIS A 343 -6.94 -14.01 -6.68
CA HIS A 343 -7.42 -13.51 -5.39
C HIS A 343 -8.55 -12.52 -5.62
N ILE A 344 -9.77 -12.92 -5.34
CA ILE A 344 -10.97 -12.08 -5.49
C ILE A 344 -11.19 -11.30 -4.18
N TYR A 345 -11.30 -9.97 -4.29
CA TYR A 345 -11.41 -9.12 -3.11
C TYR A 345 -12.77 -9.19 -2.41
N GLY A 346 -13.83 -9.54 -3.14
CA GLY A 346 -15.17 -9.66 -2.57
C GLY A 346 -15.94 -8.35 -2.52
N LYS A 347 -15.54 -7.34 -3.30
CA LYS A 347 -16.34 -6.13 -3.50
C LYS A 347 -17.55 -6.47 -4.36
N ARG A 348 -18.75 -6.08 -3.92
CA ARG A 348 -20.00 -6.40 -4.59
C ARG A 348 -20.13 -5.76 -5.97
N GLU A 349 -19.76 -4.47 -6.08
CA GLU A 349 -19.91 -3.71 -7.32
C GLU A 349 -18.55 -3.39 -7.94
N THR A 350 -18.49 -3.42 -9.26
CA THR A 350 -17.38 -2.93 -10.05
C THR A 350 -17.69 -1.56 -10.68
N ARG A 351 -16.65 -0.87 -11.08
CA ARG A 351 -16.65 0.35 -11.91
C ARG A 351 -15.30 0.46 -12.61
N PRO A 352 -15.16 1.29 -13.66
CA PRO A 352 -13.89 1.46 -14.36
C PRO A 352 -12.71 1.66 -13.42
N PHE A 353 -11.65 0.89 -13.63
CA PHE A 353 -10.38 0.92 -12.88
C PHE A 353 -10.46 0.59 -11.38
N ARG A 354 -11.62 0.22 -10.84
CA ARG A 354 -11.71 -0.24 -9.45
C ARG A 354 -10.97 -1.56 -9.28
N LYS A 355 -10.01 -1.63 -8.35
CA LYS A 355 -9.30 -2.87 -8.01
C LYS A 355 -10.29 -3.87 -7.40
N MET A 356 -10.53 -4.98 -8.09
CA MET A 356 -11.53 -6.01 -7.75
C MET A 356 -10.89 -7.33 -7.34
N GLY A 357 -9.61 -7.50 -7.64
CA GLY A 357 -8.81 -8.68 -7.34
C GLY A 357 -7.39 -8.51 -7.83
N HIS A 358 -6.60 -9.55 -7.69
CA HIS A 358 -5.33 -9.71 -8.38
C HIS A 358 -5.12 -11.19 -8.73
N VAL A 359 -4.18 -11.43 -9.61
CA VAL A 359 -3.74 -12.78 -9.96
C VAL A 359 -2.24 -12.84 -9.74
N THR A 360 -1.77 -13.83 -8.98
CA THR A 360 -0.34 -14.13 -8.87
C THR A 360 0.00 -15.27 -9.83
N ILE A 361 1.05 -15.08 -10.59
CA ILE A 361 1.65 -16.06 -11.49
C ILE A 361 3.02 -16.41 -10.96
N VAL A 362 3.31 -17.69 -10.72
CA VAL A 362 4.61 -18.17 -10.29
C VAL A 362 5.25 -19.03 -11.36
N ASN A 363 6.54 -18.78 -11.63
CA ASN A 363 7.36 -19.57 -12.54
C ASN A 363 8.83 -19.47 -12.13
N LYS A 364 9.66 -20.48 -12.47
CA LYS A 364 11.11 -20.41 -12.26
C LYS A 364 11.78 -19.31 -13.07
N ASP A 365 11.16 -18.91 -14.16
CA ASP A 365 11.62 -17.93 -15.15
C ASP A 365 10.65 -16.74 -15.12
N ILE A 366 11.16 -15.56 -14.82
CA ILE A 366 10.36 -14.33 -14.68
C ILE A 366 9.72 -13.91 -15.99
N GLU A 367 10.40 -14.11 -17.13
CA GLU A 367 9.87 -13.73 -18.43
C GLU A 367 8.72 -14.64 -18.85
N LYS A 368 8.81 -15.94 -18.50
CA LYS A 368 7.67 -16.86 -18.69
C LYS A 368 6.49 -16.52 -17.77
N ALA A 369 6.78 -16.12 -16.52
CA ALA A 369 5.74 -15.64 -15.63
C ALA A 369 5.03 -14.41 -16.20
N GLN A 370 5.79 -13.45 -16.75
CA GLN A 370 5.23 -12.26 -17.39
C GLN A 370 4.40 -12.59 -18.64
N ALA A 371 4.88 -13.48 -19.51
CA ALA A 371 4.10 -13.90 -20.68
C ALA A 371 2.77 -14.58 -20.30
N ILE A 372 2.75 -15.36 -19.20
CA ILE A 372 1.52 -15.92 -18.68
C ILE A 372 0.63 -14.82 -18.10
N ALA A 373 1.20 -13.83 -17.40
CA ALA A 373 0.47 -12.70 -16.84
C ALA A 373 -0.24 -11.87 -17.92
N GLU A 374 0.43 -11.62 -19.05
CA GLU A 374 -0.17 -10.96 -20.21
C GLU A 374 -1.35 -11.78 -20.77
N LYS A 375 -1.19 -13.10 -20.87
CA LYS A 375 -2.28 -13.99 -21.28
C LYS A 375 -3.46 -13.98 -20.30
N VAL A 376 -3.17 -13.98 -18.99
CA VAL A 376 -4.21 -13.84 -17.94
C VAL A 376 -4.98 -12.55 -18.14
N LYS A 377 -4.30 -11.42 -18.32
CA LYS A 377 -4.92 -10.11 -18.54
C LYS A 377 -5.81 -10.08 -19.80
N GLN A 378 -5.39 -10.73 -20.88
CA GLN A 378 -6.16 -10.82 -22.12
C GLN A 378 -7.38 -11.75 -22.00
N THR A 379 -7.37 -12.70 -21.06
CA THR A 379 -8.40 -13.73 -20.91
C THR A 379 -9.52 -13.29 -19.96
N ILE A 380 -9.16 -12.86 -18.74
CA ILE A 380 -10.14 -12.48 -17.72
C ILE A 380 -10.62 -11.05 -17.91
N LYS A 381 -11.92 -10.83 -17.72
CA LYS A 381 -12.51 -9.48 -17.67
C LYS A 381 -13.34 -9.31 -16.41
N VAL A 382 -13.25 -8.14 -15.81
CA VAL A 382 -14.09 -7.75 -14.67
C VAL A 382 -15.15 -6.78 -15.18
N ILE A 383 -16.35 -7.29 -15.36
CA ILE A 383 -17.50 -6.55 -15.91
C ILE A 383 -18.63 -6.44 -14.90
N ALA A 384 -19.68 -5.73 -15.23
CA ALA A 384 -20.93 -5.71 -14.45
C ALA A 384 -22.01 -6.52 -15.18
N THR A 385 -22.98 -7.02 -14.41
CA THR A 385 -24.25 -7.52 -14.96
C THR A 385 -24.90 -6.46 -15.84
N PRO A 386 -25.47 -6.83 -16.99
CA PRO A 386 -26.22 -5.92 -17.85
C PRO A 386 -27.38 -5.26 -17.13
#